data_c42c302c900ada118cb276aa36970c20
#
_entry.id   c42c302c900ada118cb276aa36970c20
#
_cell.length_a   1.000
_cell.length_b   1.000
_cell.length_c   1.000
_cell.angle_alpha   90.00
_cell.angle_beta   90.00
_cell.angle_gamma   90.00
#
_symmetry.space_group_name_H-M   'P 1'
#
loop_
_entity.id
_entity.type
_entity.pdbx_description
1 polymer ?
#
loop_
_entity_poly.entity_id
_entity_poly.type
_entity_poly.pdbx_seq_one_letter_code
_entity_poly.pdbx_strand_id
1 'polypeptide(L)'
;MASPTLPVPGTNVPTEVHVSLMAVAFPISPGKTPEWRSFMEQLTGPRHAEFAASRQRAGVRERTFLQPTPMGDLVIVTLEGDDPARSFGQMVSATDPFTAWFLERVRAIHGVDLAVPMTGSPSQLVVDSDKAAVLTR
;
A
#
# COMPACT_ATOMS: atom_id res chain seq x y z
N MET A 1 -25.70 -31.60 3.07
CA MET A 1 -25.07 -30.49 2.64
C MET A 1 -24.37 -30.74 1.33
N ALA A 2 -24.63 -29.94 0.50
CA ALA A 2 -24.08 -30.12 -0.80
C ALA A 2 -22.62 -29.82 -0.75
N SER A 3 -21.87 -30.66 -1.33
CA SER A 3 -20.51 -30.31 -1.48
C SER A 3 -20.43 -29.14 -2.39
N PRO A 4 -19.43 -28.37 -2.18
CA PRO A 4 -19.19 -27.26 -3.07
C PRO A 4 -19.13 -27.79 -4.48
N THR A 5 -19.68 -27.07 -5.34
CA THR A 5 -19.63 -27.42 -6.72
C THR A 5 -18.21 -27.31 -7.19
N LEU A 6 -17.70 -28.41 -7.65
CA LEU A 6 -16.40 -28.38 -8.25
C LEU A 6 -16.52 -27.86 -9.65
N PRO A 7 -15.51 -27.20 -10.14
CA PRO A 7 -15.51 -26.76 -11.51
C PRO A 7 -15.63 -27.96 -12.42
N VAL A 8 -16.45 -27.82 -13.38
CA VAL A 8 -16.57 -28.86 -14.38
C VAL A 8 -15.28 -28.88 -15.19
N PRO A 9 -14.78 -30.04 -15.49
CA PRO A 9 -13.61 -30.11 -16.34
C PRO A 9 -13.85 -29.37 -17.64
N GLY A 10 -12.89 -28.59 -18.02
CA GLY A 10 -13.03 -27.77 -19.18
C GLY A 10 -13.72 -26.47 -18.96
N THR A 11 -14.35 -26.30 -17.82
CA THR A 11 -14.90 -25.04 -17.48
C THR A 11 -13.77 -24.12 -17.11
N ASN A 12 -13.81 -22.98 -17.65
CA ASN A 12 -12.86 -22.02 -17.27
C ASN A 12 -13.15 -21.60 -15.87
N VAL A 13 -12.43 -22.18 -14.98
CA VAL A 13 -12.53 -21.73 -13.61
C VAL A 13 -12.18 -20.28 -13.62
N PRO A 14 -13.03 -19.44 -13.09
CA PRO A 14 -12.66 -18.04 -12.98
C PRO A 14 -11.30 -18.01 -12.38
N THR A 15 -10.44 -17.43 -13.09
CA THR A 15 -9.13 -17.23 -12.61
C THR A 15 -9.26 -16.69 -11.23
N GLU A 16 -8.63 -17.34 -10.34
CA GLU A 16 -8.60 -16.81 -9.03
C GLU A 16 -8.13 -15.41 -9.08
N VAL A 17 -8.86 -14.57 -8.44
CA VAL A 17 -8.40 -13.22 -8.27
C VAL A 17 -7.19 -13.31 -7.39
N HIS A 18 -6.04 -13.11 -7.99
CA HIS A 18 -4.82 -13.07 -7.23
C HIS A 18 -4.76 -11.74 -6.53
N VAL A 19 -4.99 -11.77 -5.23
CA VAL A 19 -4.86 -10.58 -4.42
C VAL A 19 -3.61 -10.76 -3.60
N SER A 20 -2.64 -9.92 -3.82
CA SER A 20 -1.42 -9.92 -3.06
C SER A 20 -1.41 -8.72 -2.13
N LEU A 21 -0.72 -8.86 -1.04
CA LEU A 21 -0.64 -7.84 -0.02
C LEU A 21 0.82 -7.43 0.15
N MET A 22 1.06 -6.14 0.15
CA MET A 22 2.37 -5.58 0.43
C MET A 22 2.21 -4.59 1.57
N ALA A 23 3.15 -4.58 2.49
CA ALA A 23 3.17 -3.63 3.58
C ALA A 23 4.48 -2.89 3.58
N VAL A 24 4.43 -1.61 3.92
CA VAL A 24 5.63 -0.78 4.01
C VAL A 24 5.52 0.05 5.27
N ALA A 25 6.62 0.19 5.98
CA ALA A 25 6.65 0.97 7.20
C ALA A 25 7.51 2.22 6.99
N PHE A 26 6.98 3.34 7.44
CA PHE A 26 7.68 4.63 7.34
C PHE A 26 7.70 5.28 8.71
N PRO A 27 8.87 5.49 9.31
CA PRO A 27 8.92 6.29 10.53
C PRO A 27 8.50 7.72 10.26
N ILE A 28 7.81 8.32 11.20
CA ILE A 28 7.51 9.74 11.14
C ILE A 28 8.71 10.46 11.73
N SER A 29 9.19 11.48 11.03
CA SER A 29 10.30 12.27 11.55
C SER A 29 9.89 12.93 12.87
N PRO A 30 10.83 13.09 13.80
CA PRO A 30 10.49 13.64 15.10
C PRO A 30 9.72 14.96 14.99
N GLY A 31 8.61 15.03 15.74
CA GLY A 31 7.79 16.22 15.78
C GLY A 31 6.81 16.38 14.62
N LYS A 32 6.77 15.43 13.70
CA LYS A 32 5.95 15.57 12.49
C LYS A 32 4.60 14.87 12.56
N THR A 33 4.28 14.22 13.67
CA THR A 33 3.01 13.52 13.77
C THR A 33 1.80 14.43 13.59
N PRO A 34 1.78 15.65 14.14
CA PRO A 34 0.65 16.55 13.86
C PRO A 34 0.50 16.86 12.37
N GLU A 35 1.61 17.04 11.68
CA GLU A 35 1.60 17.29 10.25
C GLU A 35 1.07 16.06 9.50
N TRP A 36 1.46 14.88 9.94
CA TRP A 36 0.95 13.65 9.35
C TRP A 36 -0.56 13.54 9.54
N ARG A 37 -1.07 13.91 10.72
CA ARG A 37 -2.51 13.87 10.95
C ARG A 37 -3.26 14.83 10.03
N SER A 38 -2.70 16.01 9.80
CA SER A 38 -3.30 16.95 8.85
C SER A 38 -3.29 16.38 7.44
N PHE A 39 -2.23 15.68 7.07
CA PHE A 39 -2.15 15.01 5.78
C PHE A 39 -3.28 13.96 5.65
N MET A 40 -3.49 13.15 6.70
CA MET A 40 -4.55 12.15 6.68
C MET A 40 -5.93 12.78 6.60
N GLU A 41 -6.12 13.93 7.26
CA GLU A 41 -7.38 14.65 7.17
C GLU A 41 -7.67 15.11 5.76
N GLN A 42 -6.65 15.51 5.03
CA GLN A 42 -6.83 15.85 3.61
C GLN A 42 -7.26 14.64 2.80
N LEU A 43 -6.64 13.50 3.05
CA LEU A 43 -6.93 12.29 2.29
C LEU A 43 -8.31 11.70 2.59
N THR A 44 -8.83 11.94 3.78
CA THR A 44 -10.15 11.45 4.14
C THR A 44 -11.24 12.50 3.94
N GLY A 45 -10.86 13.71 3.58
CA GLY A 45 -11.78 14.83 3.42
C GLY A 45 -11.66 15.46 2.04
N PRO A 46 -11.11 16.68 1.96
CA PRO A 46 -11.18 17.44 0.70
C PRO A 46 -10.51 16.76 -0.49
N ARG A 47 -9.48 15.95 -0.24
CA ARG A 47 -8.77 15.30 -1.34
C ARG A 47 -9.08 13.81 -1.46
N HIS A 48 -10.14 13.35 -0.80
CA HIS A 48 -10.46 11.93 -0.82
C HIS A 48 -10.75 11.43 -2.24
N ALA A 49 -11.47 12.21 -3.04
CA ALA A 49 -11.80 11.78 -4.39
C ALA A 49 -10.54 11.60 -5.24
N GLU A 50 -9.59 12.51 -5.11
CA GLU A 50 -8.33 12.40 -5.84
C GLU A 50 -7.51 11.20 -5.37
N PHE A 51 -7.49 10.99 -4.07
CA PHE A 51 -6.77 9.87 -3.48
C PHE A 51 -7.37 8.54 -3.97
N ALA A 52 -8.68 8.40 -3.87
CA ALA A 52 -9.35 7.18 -4.30
C ALA A 52 -9.14 6.92 -5.79
N ALA A 53 -9.24 7.96 -6.60
CA ALA A 53 -9.04 7.82 -8.04
C ALA A 53 -7.62 7.38 -8.37
N SER A 54 -6.65 7.93 -7.67
CA SER A 54 -5.25 7.57 -7.86
C SER A 54 -5.02 6.08 -7.59
N ARG A 55 -5.61 5.57 -6.51
CA ARG A 55 -5.42 4.17 -6.14
C ARG A 55 -6.19 3.23 -7.04
N GLN A 56 -7.36 3.66 -7.54
CA GLN A 56 -8.10 2.88 -8.52
C GLN A 56 -7.31 2.76 -9.81
N ARG A 57 -6.69 3.84 -10.27
CA ARG A 57 -5.85 3.79 -11.47
C ARG A 57 -4.68 2.85 -11.29
N ALA A 58 -4.14 2.80 -10.09
CA ALA A 58 -3.01 1.92 -9.80
C ALA A 58 -3.43 0.47 -9.55
N GLY A 59 -4.72 0.22 -9.38
CA GLY A 59 -5.21 -1.14 -9.16
C GLY A 59 -4.95 -1.66 -7.77
N VAL A 60 -4.98 -0.80 -6.76
CA VAL A 60 -4.72 -1.21 -5.39
C VAL A 60 -5.74 -0.60 -4.44
N ARG A 61 -5.90 -1.28 -3.33
CA ARG A 61 -6.54 -0.73 -2.14
C ARG A 61 -5.45 -0.40 -1.14
N GLU A 62 -5.41 0.85 -0.73
CA GLU A 62 -4.41 1.29 0.24
C GLU A 62 -5.06 1.51 1.60
N ARG A 63 -4.43 1.00 2.64
CA ARG A 63 -4.83 1.27 4.02
C ARG A 63 -3.61 1.72 4.79
N THR A 64 -3.83 2.64 5.71
CA THR A 64 -2.75 3.28 6.46
C THR A 64 -3.04 3.18 7.94
N PHE A 65 -2.03 2.79 8.70
CA PHE A 65 -2.12 2.61 10.15
C PHE A 65 -1.05 3.45 10.82
N LEU A 66 -1.39 3.96 11.98
CA LEU A 66 -0.41 4.63 12.83
C LEU A 66 -0.07 3.71 13.99
N GLN A 67 1.20 3.45 14.18
CA GLN A 67 1.68 2.61 15.27
C GLN A 67 2.62 3.42 16.14
N PRO A 68 2.15 3.89 17.30
CA PRO A 68 3.06 4.54 18.24
C PRO A 68 4.02 3.51 18.82
N THR A 69 5.26 3.89 18.96
CA THR A 69 6.27 3.02 19.58
C THR A 69 7.12 3.85 20.51
N PRO A 70 7.84 3.21 21.45
CA PRO A 70 8.76 3.96 22.31
C PRO A 70 9.84 4.70 21.54
N MET A 71 10.13 4.29 20.31
CA MET A 71 11.15 4.93 19.50
C MET A 71 10.59 5.93 18.51
N GLY A 72 9.30 6.24 18.61
CA GLY A 72 8.65 7.19 17.73
C GLY A 72 7.45 6.56 17.04
N ASP A 73 6.75 7.37 16.28
CA ASP A 73 5.57 6.92 15.57
C ASP A 73 5.94 6.31 14.23
N LEU A 74 5.23 5.25 13.89
CA LEU A 74 5.47 4.49 12.67
C LEU A 74 4.19 4.44 11.87
N VAL A 75 4.28 4.73 10.59
CA VAL A 75 3.14 4.61 9.68
C VAL A 75 3.30 3.31 8.91
N ILE A 76 2.27 2.50 8.90
CA ILE A 76 2.28 1.25 8.16
C ILE A 76 1.24 1.38 7.06
N VAL A 77 1.69 1.19 5.83
CA VAL A 77 0.82 1.29 4.66
C VAL A 77 0.70 -0.10 4.05
N THR A 78 -0.52 -0.53 3.81
CA THR A 78 -0.73 -1.78 3.08
C THR A 78 -1.32 -1.47 1.72
N LEU A 79 -0.83 -2.19 0.73
CA LEU A 79 -1.34 -2.13 -0.63
C LEU A 79 -1.79 -3.53 -1.03
N GLU A 80 -3.02 -3.62 -1.49
CA GLU A 80 -3.64 -4.90 -1.82
C GLU A 80 -4.12 -4.83 -3.27
N GLY A 81 -3.73 -5.80 -4.08
CA GLY A 81 -4.11 -5.83 -5.48
C GLY A 81 -3.39 -6.96 -6.19
N ASP A 82 -3.46 -6.97 -7.52
CA ASP A 82 -2.84 -8.02 -8.31
C ASP A 82 -1.32 -8.00 -8.19
N ASP A 83 -0.74 -6.82 -8.24
CA ASP A 83 0.71 -6.67 -8.21
C ASP A 83 1.04 -5.38 -7.48
N PRO A 84 0.99 -5.39 -6.14
CA PRO A 84 1.15 -4.15 -5.38
C PRO A 84 2.50 -3.47 -5.58
N ALA A 85 3.56 -4.24 -5.79
CA ALA A 85 4.87 -3.65 -6.00
C ALA A 85 4.92 -2.85 -7.29
N ARG A 86 4.34 -3.41 -8.34
CA ARG A 86 4.25 -2.70 -9.61
C ARG A 86 3.35 -1.48 -9.49
N SER A 87 2.22 -1.63 -8.82
CA SER A 87 1.30 -0.52 -8.60
C SER A 87 1.98 0.59 -7.84
N PHE A 88 2.77 0.25 -6.83
CA PHE A 88 3.50 1.25 -6.07
C PHE A 88 4.43 2.05 -6.98
N GLY A 89 5.16 1.35 -7.84
CA GLY A 89 6.03 2.04 -8.79
C GLY A 89 5.27 2.98 -9.71
N GLN A 90 4.10 2.56 -10.19
CA GLN A 90 3.27 3.42 -11.02
C GLN A 90 2.77 4.63 -10.25
N MET A 91 2.37 4.42 -9.00
CA MET A 91 1.87 5.51 -8.16
C MET A 91 2.92 6.59 -7.96
N VAL A 92 4.14 6.19 -7.65
CA VAL A 92 5.17 7.18 -7.32
C VAL A 92 5.80 7.82 -8.55
N SER A 93 5.56 7.28 -9.73
CA SER A 93 6.09 7.87 -10.96
C SER A 93 5.05 8.66 -11.73
N ALA A 94 3.82 8.73 -11.25
CA ALA A 94 2.79 9.54 -11.91
C ALA A 94 3.13 11.01 -11.78
N THR A 95 2.70 11.79 -12.76
CA THR A 95 3.11 13.19 -12.86
C THR A 95 1.95 14.16 -12.65
N ASP A 96 0.78 13.67 -12.23
CA ASP A 96 -0.35 14.53 -12.00
C ASP A 96 -0.16 15.38 -10.74
N PRO A 97 -0.90 16.48 -10.61
CA PRO A 97 -0.72 17.37 -9.45
C PRO A 97 -0.98 16.71 -8.10
N PHE A 98 -1.95 15.80 -8.03
CA PHE A 98 -2.21 15.14 -6.76
C PHE A 98 -1.00 14.31 -6.32
N THR A 99 -0.41 13.55 -7.25
CA THR A 99 0.76 12.75 -6.92
C THR A 99 1.93 13.63 -6.48
N ALA A 100 2.16 14.74 -7.16
CA ALA A 100 3.23 15.66 -6.77
C ALA A 100 3.01 16.17 -5.34
N TRP A 101 1.78 16.53 -5.02
CA TRP A 101 1.46 16.99 -3.67
C TRP A 101 1.66 15.87 -2.65
N PHE A 102 1.20 14.66 -2.98
CA PHE A 102 1.29 13.52 -2.08
C PHE A 102 2.76 13.20 -1.78
N LEU A 103 3.59 13.14 -2.80
CA LEU A 103 5.00 12.82 -2.63
C LEU A 103 5.72 13.89 -1.81
N GLU A 104 5.33 15.15 -1.99
CA GLU A 104 5.91 16.22 -1.20
C GLU A 104 5.54 16.08 0.27
N ARG A 105 4.29 15.71 0.56
CA ARG A 105 3.87 15.48 1.95
C ARG A 105 4.64 14.33 2.57
N VAL A 106 4.83 13.25 1.81
CA VAL A 106 5.59 12.10 2.30
C VAL A 106 7.03 12.53 2.62
N ARG A 107 7.63 13.28 1.73
CA ARG A 107 9.00 13.73 1.96
C ARG A 107 9.10 14.63 3.18
N ALA A 108 8.17 15.56 3.34
CA ALA A 108 8.19 16.48 4.46
C ALA A 108 8.01 15.78 5.81
N ILE A 109 7.19 14.74 5.83
CA ILE A 109 6.82 14.08 7.07
C ILE A 109 7.78 12.94 7.42
N HIS A 110 8.19 12.18 6.42
CA HIS A 110 8.98 10.97 6.65
C HIS A 110 10.44 11.12 6.24
N GLY A 111 10.77 12.18 5.52
CA GLY A 111 12.12 12.33 5.02
C GLY A 111 12.49 11.37 3.91
N VAL A 112 11.49 10.80 3.24
CA VAL A 112 11.72 9.81 2.19
C VAL A 112 11.26 10.39 0.86
N ASP A 113 12.11 10.30 -0.13
CA ASP A 113 11.77 10.71 -1.49
C ASP A 113 11.40 9.45 -2.27
N LEU A 114 10.10 9.21 -2.41
CA LEU A 114 9.61 8.03 -3.10
C LEU A 114 9.81 8.09 -4.61
N ALA A 115 10.15 9.26 -5.15
CA ALA A 115 10.44 9.38 -6.58
C ALA A 115 11.81 8.81 -6.93
N VAL A 116 12.66 8.61 -5.92
CA VAL A 116 13.99 8.02 -6.11
C VAL A 116 13.87 6.53 -5.84
N PRO A 117 14.48 5.68 -6.66
CA PRO A 117 14.43 4.25 -6.39
C PRO A 117 14.92 3.94 -4.99
N MET A 118 14.15 3.13 -4.29
CA MET A 118 14.52 2.77 -2.93
C MET A 118 15.67 1.78 -2.96
N THR A 119 16.64 2.03 -2.09
CA THR A 119 17.68 1.05 -1.89
C THR A 119 17.13 0.02 -0.94
N GLY A 120 17.23 -1.20 -1.28
CA GLY A 120 16.72 -2.27 -0.45
C GLY A 120 15.33 -2.68 -0.89
N SER A 121 14.89 -3.78 -0.38
CA SER A 121 13.61 -4.35 -0.74
C SER A 121 12.48 -3.75 0.07
N PRO A 122 11.29 -3.66 -0.50
CA PRO A 122 10.12 -3.42 0.33
C PRO A 122 9.96 -4.56 1.32
N SER A 123 9.03 -4.43 2.25
CA SER A 123 8.79 -5.49 3.21
C SER A 123 8.52 -6.80 2.48
N GLN A 124 8.89 -7.87 3.13
CA GLN A 124 8.83 -9.19 2.56
C GLN A 124 7.87 -10.04 3.39
N LEU A 125 6.92 -10.68 2.74
CA LEU A 125 6.05 -11.61 3.43
C LEU A 125 6.87 -12.83 3.80
N VAL A 126 6.92 -13.14 5.08
CA VAL A 126 7.75 -14.22 5.58
C VAL A 126 6.92 -15.41 6.04
N VAL A 127 5.78 -15.13 6.66
CA VAL A 127 4.92 -16.16 7.22
C VAL A 127 3.47 -15.84 6.87
N ASP A 128 2.77 -16.84 6.42
CA ASP A 128 1.34 -16.73 6.17
C ASP A 128 0.68 -17.91 6.86
N SER A 129 -0.22 -17.64 7.80
CA SER A 129 -0.81 -18.70 8.61
C SER A 129 -1.67 -19.66 7.79
N ASP A 130 -2.07 -19.25 6.60
CA ASP A 130 -2.83 -20.12 5.71
C ASP A 130 -1.95 -21.04 4.88
N LYS A 131 -0.63 -20.86 4.93
CA LYS A 131 0.28 -21.60 4.07
C LYS A 131 1.43 -22.14 4.85
N ALA A 132 1.73 -23.40 4.63
CA ALA A 132 2.81 -24.05 5.35
C ALA A 132 4.17 -23.49 4.92
N ALA A 133 4.29 -23.01 3.69
CA ALA A 133 5.53 -22.46 3.21
C ALA A 133 5.25 -21.20 2.46
N VAL A 134 6.08 -20.20 2.65
CA VAL A 134 5.96 -18.94 1.97
C VAL A 134 7.22 -18.74 1.17
N LEU A 135 7.04 -18.38 -0.09
CA LEU A 135 8.17 -18.08 -0.89
C LEU A 135 8.75 -16.78 -0.46
N THR A 136 9.97 -16.82 -0.14
CA THR A 136 10.65 -15.61 0.19
C THR A 136 11.61 -15.34 -0.91
N ARG A 137 11.52 -14.24 -1.38
CA ARG A 137 12.44 -14.08 -2.41
C ARG A 137 12.78 -12.75 -2.55
#